data_5493042f8da4af7e4a22f38bba1542e2
#
_entry.id   5493042f8da4af7e4a22f38bba1542e2
#
_cell.length_a   1.000
_cell.length_b   1.000
_cell.length_c   1.000
_cell.angle_alpha   90.00
_cell.angle_beta   90.00
_cell.angle_gamma   90.00
#
_symmetry.space_group_name_H-M   'P 1'
#
loop_
_entity.id
_entity.type
_entity.pdbx_description
1 polymer ?
#
loop_
_entity_poly.entity_id
_entity_poly.type
_entity_poly.pdbx_seq_one_letter_code
_entity_poly.pdbx_strand_id
1 'polypeptide(L)'
;YVSIPVAIAAKKLGIPVLTHESDLSLGLANKIISLYATLTLTAFEKTAKGKKRFVFSGSPVRNQIFKGDKSKIKANLSRNKKTVLFFGGSLGAKAINETVFSCLGILTKKYNVLHITGKGKKKELKFPNYFAVEYTNEIENFFNAADYVVCRAGANSVFELLALCKPMLLIPLPKAESRGDQIDNAKYFKEKGMCEVLFQENLNCENLIKSLKNLENNSKIIQ
;
A
#
# COMPACT_ATOMS: atom_id res chain seq x y z
N TYR A 1 12.36 2.09 -17.20
CA TYR A 1 12.85 2.14 -18.60
C TYR A 1 14.36 2.09 -18.70
N VAL A 2 15.09 2.68 -17.76
CA VAL A 2 16.56 2.74 -17.76
C VAL A 2 17.20 1.34 -17.65
N SER A 3 16.53 0.37 -17.06
CA SER A 3 17.07 -0.97 -16.80
C SER A 3 17.17 -1.86 -18.05
N ILE A 4 16.41 -1.57 -19.12
CA ILE A 4 16.41 -2.42 -20.34
C ILE A 4 17.78 -2.39 -21.04
N PRO A 5 18.38 -1.22 -21.38
CA PRO A 5 19.70 -1.16 -21.98
C PRO A 5 20.78 -1.84 -21.12
N VAL A 6 20.70 -1.67 -19.80
CA VAL A 6 21.64 -2.28 -18.86
C VAL A 6 21.55 -3.81 -18.91
N ALA A 7 20.34 -4.38 -18.91
CA ALA A 7 20.14 -5.83 -19.00
C ALA A 7 20.67 -6.41 -20.32
N ILE A 8 20.47 -5.69 -21.43
CA ILE A 8 21.00 -6.09 -22.76
C ILE A 8 22.52 -6.08 -22.77
N ALA A 9 23.12 -4.99 -22.25
CA ALA A 9 24.58 -4.84 -22.18
C ALA A 9 25.21 -5.94 -21.28
N ALA A 10 24.65 -6.17 -20.10
CA ALA A 10 25.08 -7.19 -19.18
C ALA A 10 25.05 -8.59 -19.85
N LYS A 11 23.93 -8.91 -20.54
CA LYS A 11 23.81 -10.18 -21.27
C LYS A 11 24.89 -10.35 -22.35
N LYS A 12 25.20 -9.29 -23.11
CA LYS A 12 26.26 -9.29 -24.14
C LYS A 12 27.65 -9.52 -23.53
N LEU A 13 27.88 -9.01 -22.32
CA LEU A 13 29.14 -9.14 -21.58
C LEU A 13 29.23 -10.44 -20.75
N GLY A 14 28.25 -11.34 -20.82
CA GLY A 14 28.21 -12.56 -20.04
C GLY A 14 27.92 -12.36 -18.53
N ILE A 15 27.50 -11.16 -18.13
CA ILE A 15 27.19 -10.83 -16.72
C ILE A 15 25.79 -11.34 -16.37
N PRO A 16 25.65 -12.13 -15.29
CA PRO A 16 24.34 -12.61 -14.85
C PRO A 16 23.41 -11.43 -14.47
N VAL A 17 22.14 -11.52 -14.95
CA VAL A 17 21.11 -10.49 -14.68
C VAL A 17 20.00 -11.12 -13.83
N LEU A 18 19.76 -10.54 -12.66
CA LEU A 18 18.61 -10.83 -11.84
C LEU A 18 17.61 -9.66 -11.92
N THR A 19 16.34 -9.97 -12.08
CA THR A 19 15.27 -8.96 -12.03
C THR A 19 14.15 -9.40 -11.07
N HIS A 20 13.39 -8.44 -10.55
CA HIS A 20 12.27 -8.71 -9.65
C HIS A 20 11.01 -8.00 -10.16
N GLU A 21 9.87 -8.70 -10.17
CA GLU A 21 8.56 -8.14 -10.41
C GLU A 21 7.76 -8.09 -9.10
N SER A 22 7.38 -6.91 -8.71
CA SER A 22 6.65 -6.68 -7.47
C SER A 22 5.13 -6.76 -7.63
N ASP A 23 4.60 -6.51 -8.84
CA ASP A 23 3.18 -6.55 -9.13
C ASP A 23 2.72 -7.92 -9.64
N LEU A 24 1.42 -8.20 -9.55
CA LEU A 24 0.84 -9.46 -10.02
C LEU A 24 1.05 -9.65 -11.54
N SER A 25 0.96 -8.56 -12.30
CA SER A 25 1.19 -8.56 -13.75
C SER A 25 2.56 -8.00 -14.09
N LEU A 26 3.29 -8.68 -15.01
CA LEU A 26 4.58 -8.18 -15.48
C LEU A 26 4.45 -6.82 -16.17
N GLY A 27 5.17 -5.84 -15.66
CA GLY A 27 5.35 -4.56 -16.35
C GLY A 27 6.11 -4.73 -17.67
N LEU A 28 5.91 -3.80 -18.62
CA LEU A 28 6.54 -3.86 -19.94
C LEU A 28 8.08 -3.98 -19.85
N ALA A 29 8.70 -3.20 -18.96
CA ALA A 29 10.14 -3.28 -18.76
C ALA A 29 10.57 -4.68 -18.31
N ASN A 30 9.90 -5.27 -17.32
CA ASN A 30 10.22 -6.61 -16.83
C ASN A 30 9.89 -7.71 -17.84
N LYS A 31 8.87 -7.53 -18.70
CA LYS A 31 8.63 -8.45 -19.84
C LYS A 31 9.85 -8.51 -20.77
N ILE A 32 10.42 -7.34 -21.11
CA ILE A 32 11.60 -7.25 -21.99
C ILE A 32 12.85 -7.76 -21.25
N ILE A 33 13.08 -7.30 -20.02
CA ILE A 33 14.27 -7.68 -19.24
C ILE A 33 14.29 -9.19 -18.98
N SER A 34 13.16 -9.83 -18.73
CA SER A 34 13.07 -11.26 -18.48
C SER A 34 13.59 -12.13 -19.63
N LEU A 35 13.63 -11.61 -20.87
CA LEU A 35 14.22 -12.29 -22.01
C LEU A 35 15.76 -12.37 -21.90
N TYR A 36 16.37 -11.39 -21.25
CA TYR A 36 17.83 -11.29 -21.07
C TYR A 36 18.27 -11.76 -19.67
N ALA A 37 17.34 -11.81 -18.72
CA ALA A 37 17.64 -12.15 -17.34
C ALA A 37 18.05 -13.64 -17.20
N THR A 38 19.00 -13.88 -16.33
CA THR A 38 19.37 -15.22 -15.85
C THR A 38 18.23 -15.78 -15.01
N LEU A 39 17.63 -14.94 -14.15
CA LEU A 39 16.53 -15.29 -13.28
C LEU A 39 15.60 -14.09 -13.08
N THR A 40 14.30 -14.33 -13.10
CA THR A 40 13.25 -13.35 -12.77
C THR A 40 12.58 -13.78 -11.48
N LEU A 41 12.76 -13.01 -10.43
CA LEU A 41 12.09 -13.18 -9.15
C LEU A 41 10.71 -12.51 -9.20
N THR A 42 9.74 -13.06 -8.50
CA THR A 42 8.37 -12.50 -8.48
C THR A 42 7.81 -12.47 -7.07
N ALA A 43 7.06 -11.40 -6.78
CA ALA A 43 6.37 -11.25 -5.51
C ALA A 43 5.10 -12.12 -5.41
N PHE A 44 4.57 -12.58 -6.54
CA PHE A 44 3.37 -13.42 -6.61
C PHE A 44 3.68 -14.77 -7.26
N GLU A 45 3.23 -15.85 -6.64
CA GLU A 45 3.38 -17.21 -7.17
C GLU A 45 2.75 -17.36 -8.56
N LYS A 46 1.54 -16.78 -8.75
CA LYS A 46 0.81 -16.78 -10.02
C LYS A 46 1.63 -16.20 -11.17
N THR A 47 2.48 -15.22 -10.89
CA THR A 47 3.35 -14.57 -11.90
C THR A 47 4.48 -15.49 -12.36
N ALA A 48 5.00 -16.34 -11.47
CA ALA A 48 6.05 -17.31 -11.80
C ALA A 48 5.53 -18.58 -12.48
N LYS A 49 4.30 -18.99 -12.19
CA LYS A 49 3.74 -20.30 -12.58
C LYS A 49 3.88 -20.57 -14.08
N GLY A 50 4.47 -21.72 -14.42
CA GLY A 50 4.61 -22.21 -15.80
C GLY A 50 5.67 -21.50 -16.65
N LYS A 51 6.50 -20.61 -16.06
CA LYS A 51 7.53 -19.87 -16.80
C LYS A 51 8.93 -20.35 -16.42
N LYS A 52 9.75 -20.71 -17.43
CA LYS A 52 11.17 -20.98 -17.22
C LYS A 52 11.90 -19.75 -16.70
N ARG A 53 12.84 -19.92 -15.78
CA ARG A 53 13.64 -18.86 -15.16
C ARG A 53 12.83 -17.84 -14.33
N PHE A 54 11.58 -18.13 -14.00
CA PHE A 54 10.82 -17.40 -13.03
C PHE A 54 10.75 -18.14 -11.71
N VAL A 55 10.99 -17.43 -10.60
CA VAL A 55 10.97 -18.00 -9.26
C VAL A 55 10.13 -17.13 -8.36
N PHE A 56 9.19 -17.72 -7.67
CA PHE A 56 8.46 -17.03 -6.60
C PHE A 56 9.39 -16.84 -5.40
N SER A 57 9.68 -15.59 -5.06
CA SER A 57 10.55 -15.19 -3.94
C SER A 57 9.80 -14.41 -2.86
N GLY A 58 8.56 -14.03 -3.13
CA GLY A 58 7.90 -12.99 -2.34
C GLY A 58 8.43 -11.60 -2.67
N SER A 59 7.97 -10.59 -1.93
CA SER A 59 8.43 -9.22 -2.04
C SER A 59 9.45 -8.90 -0.95
N PRO A 60 10.57 -8.22 -1.26
CA PRO A 60 11.49 -7.76 -0.24
C PRO A 60 10.80 -6.72 0.65
N VAL A 61 10.86 -6.93 1.95
CA VAL A 61 10.30 -6.05 2.96
C VAL A 61 11.45 -5.40 3.73
N ARG A 62 11.37 -4.09 3.94
CA ARG A 62 12.41 -3.34 4.64
C ARG A 62 12.42 -3.70 6.13
N ASN A 63 13.58 -4.07 6.69
CA ASN A 63 13.70 -4.36 8.13
C ASN A 63 13.28 -3.19 9.03
N GLN A 64 13.35 -1.96 8.53
CA GLN A 64 12.98 -0.76 9.28
C GLN A 64 11.52 -0.76 9.70
N ILE A 65 10.61 -1.36 8.92
CA ILE A 65 9.17 -1.34 9.28
C ILE A 65 8.84 -2.04 10.60
N PHE A 66 9.67 -3.00 11.03
CA PHE A 66 9.51 -3.71 12.30
C PHE A 66 10.02 -2.92 13.51
N LYS A 67 10.69 -1.78 13.29
CA LYS A 67 11.28 -0.93 14.33
C LYS A 67 10.42 0.30 14.66
N GLY A 68 9.14 0.28 14.25
CA GLY A 68 8.23 1.39 14.50
C GLY A 68 7.98 1.62 15.99
N ASP A 69 7.95 2.89 16.37
CA ASP A 69 7.65 3.35 17.72
C ASP A 69 6.56 4.42 17.69
N LYS A 70 5.37 4.05 18.15
CA LYS A 70 4.21 4.97 18.21
C LYS A 70 4.42 6.17 19.12
N SER A 71 5.33 6.10 20.11
CA SER A 71 5.59 7.21 21.03
C SER A 71 6.22 8.42 20.33
N LYS A 72 6.83 8.21 19.16
CA LYS A 72 7.41 9.27 18.32
C LYS A 72 6.35 10.11 17.60
N ILE A 73 5.11 9.63 17.54
CA ILE A 73 4.00 10.40 16.94
C ILE A 73 3.47 11.38 17.99
N LYS A 74 3.90 12.65 17.89
CA LYS A 74 3.45 13.72 18.77
C LYS A 74 2.03 14.19 18.42
N ALA A 75 1.05 13.33 18.61
CA ALA A 75 -0.36 13.59 18.32
C ALA A 75 -1.19 13.43 19.59
N ASN A 76 -2.15 14.34 19.79
CA ASN A 76 -3.12 14.23 20.88
C ASN A 76 -4.25 13.28 20.46
N LEU A 77 -4.04 11.98 20.67
CA LEU A 77 -4.96 10.91 20.31
C LEU A 77 -5.64 10.33 21.57
N SER A 78 -6.89 9.96 21.44
CA SER A 78 -7.63 9.31 22.54
C SER A 78 -7.12 7.89 22.78
N ARG A 79 -6.89 7.53 24.04
CA ARG A 79 -6.47 6.17 24.44
C ARG A 79 -7.56 5.12 24.22
N ASN A 80 -8.82 5.56 24.18
CA ASN A 80 -9.99 4.68 24.09
C ASN A 80 -10.51 4.46 22.66
N LYS A 81 -9.80 4.96 21.64
CA LYS A 81 -10.20 4.83 20.24
C LYS A 81 -9.16 4.05 19.45
N LYS A 82 -9.65 3.21 18.53
CA LYS A 82 -8.81 2.59 17.51
C LYS A 82 -8.24 3.65 16.57
N THR A 83 -7.03 3.43 16.09
CA THR A 83 -6.31 4.35 15.23
C THR A 83 -6.36 3.87 13.78
N VAL A 84 -6.83 4.74 12.89
CA VAL A 84 -6.83 4.50 11.44
C VAL A 84 -5.78 5.40 10.78
N LEU A 85 -4.86 4.79 10.04
CA LEU A 85 -3.89 5.49 9.21
C LEU A 85 -4.41 5.59 7.78
N PHE A 86 -4.42 6.80 7.23
CA PHE A 86 -4.70 7.05 5.82
C PHE A 86 -3.43 7.53 5.11
N PHE A 87 -3.06 6.90 3.98
CA PHE A 87 -1.97 7.40 3.14
C PHE A 87 -2.13 6.96 1.68
N GLY A 88 -1.60 7.75 0.76
CA GLY A 88 -1.74 7.53 -0.68
C GLY A 88 -0.44 7.19 -1.41
N GLY A 89 0.62 6.80 -0.69
CA GLY A 89 1.97 6.67 -1.23
C GLY A 89 2.72 8.01 -1.22
N SER A 90 3.93 8.05 -1.79
CA SER A 90 4.85 9.21 -1.72
C SER A 90 4.29 10.51 -2.29
N LEU A 91 3.46 10.42 -3.33
CA LEU A 91 2.84 11.58 -3.97
C LEU A 91 1.50 11.97 -3.34
N GLY A 92 0.99 11.17 -2.38
CA GLY A 92 -0.35 11.29 -1.82
C GLY A 92 -1.44 10.93 -2.84
N ALA A 93 -2.66 10.73 -2.37
CA ALA A 93 -3.82 10.38 -3.19
C ALA A 93 -4.94 11.41 -3.03
N LYS A 94 -5.17 12.25 -4.04
CA LYS A 94 -6.17 13.32 -4.00
C LYS A 94 -7.54 12.81 -3.59
N ALA A 95 -8.04 11.75 -4.24
CA ALA A 95 -9.36 11.18 -3.96
C ALA A 95 -9.49 10.69 -2.50
N ILE A 96 -8.47 10.00 -1.97
CA ILE A 96 -8.46 9.56 -0.57
C ILE A 96 -8.47 10.78 0.36
N ASN A 97 -7.59 11.75 0.11
CA ASN A 97 -7.49 12.95 0.94
C ASN A 97 -8.82 13.71 1.00
N GLU A 98 -9.46 13.96 -0.15
CA GLU A 98 -10.72 14.70 -0.24
C GLU A 98 -11.84 13.97 0.51
N THR A 99 -11.92 12.64 0.35
CA THR A 99 -12.90 11.84 1.08
C THR A 99 -12.64 11.87 2.59
N VAL A 100 -11.39 11.73 3.03
CA VAL A 100 -11.04 11.83 4.46
C VAL A 100 -11.41 13.21 5.00
N PHE A 101 -11.06 14.28 4.32
CA PHE A 101 -11.40 15.66 4.75
C PHE A 101 -12.90 15.87 4.90
N SER A 102 -13.70 15.37 3.96
CA SER A 102 -15.18 15.48 4.03
C SER A 102 -15.79 14.65 5.17
N CYS A 103 -15.11 13.60 5.62
CA CYS A 103 -15.57 12.67 6.64
C CYS A 103 -15.03 12.95 8.04
N LEU A 104 -14.12 13.89 8.24
CA LEU A 104 -13.41 14.06 9.51
C LEU A 104 -14.34 14.16 10.72
N GLY A 105 -15.44 14.89 10.59
CA GLY A 105 -16.42 15.03 11.67
C GLY A 105 -17.05 13.71 12.13
N ILE A 106 -17.15 12.72 11.23
CA ILE A 106 -17.67 11.38 11.54
C ILE A 106 -16.54 10.47 11.99
N LEU A 107 -15.43 10.46 11.25
CA LEU A 107 -14.27 9.60 11.53
C LEU A 107 -13.71 9.85 12.93
N THR A 108 -13.51 11.11 13.32
CA THR A 108 -12.89 11.48 14.60
C THR A 108 -13.80 11.26 15.82
N LYS A 109 -15.11 11.10 15.62
CA LYS A 109 -16.01 10.63 16.68
C LYS A 109 -15.72 9.19 17.06
N LYS A 110 -15.38 8.33 16.09
CA LYS A 110 -15.19 6.89 16.29
C LYS A 110 -13.70 6.48 16.42
N TYR A 111 -12.81 7.10 15.66
CA TYR A 111 -11.41 6.72 15.53
C TYR A 111 -10.45 7.87 15.87
N ASN A 112 -9.22 7.52 16.22
CA ASN A 112 -8.08 8.38 15.99
C ASN A 112 -7.72 8.31 14.51
N VAL A 113 -7.45 9.45 13.88
CA VAL A 113 -7.15 9.56 12.46
C VAL A 113 -5.74 10.09 12.28
N LEU A 114 -4.85 9.24 11.77
CA LEU A 114 -3.52 9.61 11.28
C LEU A 114 -3.58 9.74 9.75
N HIS A 115 -3.07 10.84 9.20
CA HIS A 115 -3.20 11.13 7.78
C HIS A 115 -1.89 11.62 7.17
N ILE A 116 -1.33 10.85 6.23
CA ILE A 116 -0.17 11.27 5.43
C ILE A 116 -0.69 11.71 4.07
N THR A 117 -0.78 13.02 3.87
CA THR A 117 -1.52 13.62 2.75
C THR A 117 -0.75 13.69 1.44
N GLY A 118 0.58 13.64 1.48
CA GLY A 118 1.47 13.99 0.38
C GLY A 118 1.88 15.47 0.43
N LYS A 119 3.06 15.77 -0.11
CA LYS A 119 3.64 17.13 -0.10
C LYS A 119 2.70 18.16 -0.73
N GLY A 120 2.51 19.29 -0.06
CA GLY A 120 1.65 20.39 -0.49
C GLY A 120 0.13 20.10 -0.47
N LYS A 121 -0.30 18.98 0.17
CA LYS A 121 -1.71 18.56 0.19
C LYS A 121 -2.35 18.55 1.58
N LYS A 122 -1.60 18.92 2.61
CA LYS A 122 -2.13 19.07 3.96
C LYS A 122 -3.08 20.26 4.02
N LYS A 123 -4.19 20.10 4.70
CA LYS A 123 -5.10 21.20 5.08
C LYS A 123 -4.97 21.45 6.56
N GLU A 124 -4.95 22.72 6.96
CA GLU A 124 -4.93 23.12 8.37
C GLU A 124 -6.35 23.01 8.96
N LEU A 125 -6.69 21.78 9.33
CA LEU A 125 -7.98 21.42 9.91
C LEU A 125 -7.80 21.06 11.39
N LYS A 126 -8.61 21.67 12.25
CA LYS A 126 -8.59 21.42 13.70
C LYS A 126 -9.75 20.50 14.08
N PHE A 127 -9.48 19.20 14.19
CA PHE A 127 -10.42 18.22 14.72
C PHE A 127 -9.79 17.47 15.90
N PRO A 128 -10.55 17.15 16.96
CA PRO A 128 -10.05 16.26 18.00
C PRO A 128 -9.72 14.90 17.41
N ASN A 129 -8.67 14.24 17.90
CA ASN A 129 -8.23 12.92 17.42
C ASN A 129 -7.81 12.86 15.94
N TYR A 130 -7.46 13.99 15.33
CA TYR A 130 -6.92 14.08 13.98
C TYR A 130 -5.50 14.61 14.00
N PHE A 131 -4.59 13.89 13.34
CA PHE A 131 -3.21 14.32 13.15
C PHE A 131 -2.80 14.08 11.71
N ALA A 132 -2.31 15.12 11.05
CA ALA A 132 -1.90 15.04 9.65
C ALA A 132 -0.48 15.56 9.46
N VAL A 133 0.26 14.87 8.61
CA VAL A 133 1.55 15.28 8.08
C VAL A 133 1.54 15.20 6.57
N GLU A 134 2.35 16.03 5.90
CA GLU A 134 2.47 15.94 4.46
C GLU A 134 3.29 14.72 4.02
N TYR A 135 4.37 14.47 4.74
CA TYR A 135 5.32 13.42 4.42
C TYR A 135 6.05 12.97 5.68
N THR A 136 6.52 11.74 5.70
CA THR A 136 7.39 11.21 6.74
C THR A 136 8.43 10.26 6.15
N ASN A 137 9.65 10.29 6.69
CA ASN A 137 10.68 9.28 6.44
C ASN A 137 10.57 8.10 7.42
N GLU A 138 9.75 8.21 8.45
CA GLU A 138 9.57 7.23 9.52
C GLU A 138 8.15 6.65 9.50
N ILE A 139 7.73 6.11 8.34
CA ILE A 139 6.37 5.55 8.17
C ILE A 139 6.11 4.36 9.11
N GLU A 140 7.16 3.66 9.53
CA GLU A 140 7.11 2.56 10.49
C GLU A 140 6.47 2.97 11.83
N ASN A 141 6.67 4.22 12.27
CA ASN A 141 6.04 4.73 13.50
C ASN A 141 4.52 4.85 13.32
N PHE A 142 4.07 5.28 12.15
CA PHE A 142 2.65 5.36 11.79
C PHE A 142 2.03 3.97 11.65
N PHE A 143 2.75 3.02 11.04
CA PHE A 143 2.31 1.62 10.97
C PHE A 143 2.19 1.01 12.37
N ASN A 144 3.15 1.29 13.27
CA ASN A 144 3.10 0.80 14.64
C ASN A 144 1.90 1.38 15.40
N ALA A 145 1.59 2.66 15.21
CA ALA A 145 0.48 3.33 15.87
C ALA A 145 -0.91 2.92 15.35
N ALA A 146 -1.00 2.45 14.10
CA ALA A 146 -2.26 2.14 13.46
C ALA A 146 -2.81 0.77 13.85
N ASP A 147 -4.10 0.70 14.18
CA ASP A 147 -4.86 -0.55 14.26
C ASP A 147 -5.37 -0.96 12.87
N TYR A 148 -5.74 0.01 12.03
CA TYR A 148 -6.23 -0.20 10.66
C TYR A 148 -5.51 0.74 9.71
N VAL A 149 -5.31 0.30 8.47
CA VAL A 149 -4.65 1.10 7.44
C VAL A 149 -5.53 1.22 6.21
N VAL A 150 -5.67 2.44 5.69
CA VAL A 150 -6.35 2.74 4.42
C VAL A 150 -5.34 3.32 3.45
N CYS A 151 -5.11 2.64 2.33
CA CYS A 151 -4.07 3.08 1.38
C CYS A 151 -4.35 2.64 -0.07
N ARG A 152 -3.48 3.06 -0.98
CA ARG A 152 -3.42 2.53 -2.35
C ARG A 152 -2.93 1.07 -2.35
N ALA A 153 -3.27 0.33 -3.41
CA ALA A 153 -2.89 -1.08 -3.57
C ALA A 153 -1.54 -1.28 -4.29
N GLY A 154 -0.56 -0.41 -4.02
CA GLY A 154 0.82 -0.61 -4.49
C GLY A 154 1.47 -1.79 -3.78
N ALA A 155 2.08 -2.71 -4.55
CA ALA A 155 2.59 -3.98 -4.04
C ALA A 155 3.51 -3.82 -2.82
N ASN A 156 4.50 -2.91 -2.87
CA ASN A 156 5.44 -2.73 -1.76
C ASN A 156 4.73 -2.39 -0.44
N SER A 157 3.79 -1.43 -0.45
CA SER A 157 3.04 -1.04 0.75
C SER A 157 2.18 -2.19 1.27
N VAL A 158 1.53 -2.95 0.37
CA VAL A 158 0.69 -4.08 0.75
C VAL A 158 1.53 -5.18 1.40
N PHE A 159 2.69 -5.54 0.82
CA PHE A 159 3.58 -6.55 1.41
C PHE A 159 4.17 -6.11 2.75
N GLU A 160 4.49 -4.83 2.93
CA GLU A 160 4.91 -4.29 4.24
C GLU A 160 3.80 -4.41 5.28
N LEU A 161 2.56 -4.08 4.93
CA LEU A 161 1.40 -4.21 5.82
C LEU A 161 1.07 -5.66 6.15
N LEU A 162 1.19 -6.58 5.19
CA LEU A 162 1.04 -8.02 5.42
C LEU A 162 2.10 -8.54 6.38
N ALA A 163 3.37 -8.16 6.20
CA ALA A 163 4.46 -8.54 7.09
C ALA A 163 4.27 -8.03 8.53
N LEU A 164 3.54 -6.92 8.70
CA LEU A 164 3.17 -6.36 10.00
C LEU A 164 1.82 -6.88 10.52
N CYS A 165 1.17 -7.81 9.81
CA CYS A 165 -0.18 -8.30 10.13
C CYS A 165 -1.18 -7.15 10.35
N LYS A 166 -1.12 -6.09 9.52
CA LYS A 166 -2.01 -4.94 9.63
C LYS A 166 -3.27 -5.13 8.81
N PRO A 167 -4.46 -5.14 9.42
CA PRO A 167 -5.72 -5.12 8.70
C PRO A 167 -5.79 -3.87 7.82
N MET A 168 -6.10 -4.04 6.53
CA MET A 168 -6.03 -2.96 5.55
C MET A 168 -7.26 -2.89 4.65
N LEU A 169 -7.65 -1.64 4.32
CA LEU A 169 -8.60 -1.30 3.28
C LEU A 169 -7.83 -0.72 2.10
N LEU A 170 -7.83 -1.43 0.99
CA LEU A 170 -7.15 -1.00 -0.24
C LEU A 170 -8.09 -0.20 -1.13
N ILE A 171 -7.61 0.97 -1.57
CA ILE A 171 -8.28 1.82 -2.56
C ILE A 171 -7.38 1.89 -3.79
N PRO A 172 -7.52 0.93 -4.74
CA PRO A 172 -6.65 0.86 -5.90
C PRO A 172 -6.80 2.07 -6.80
N LEU A 173 -5.72 2.45 -7.47
CA LEU A 173 -5.72 3.47 -8.49
C LEU A 173 -6.51 2.96 -9.72
N PRO A 174 -7.46 3.75 -10.28
CA PRO A 174 -8.27 3.30 -11.41
C PRO A 174 -7.45 3.12 -12.69
N LYS A 175 -7.95 2.32 -13.63
CA LYS A 175 -7.27 2.06 -14.92
C LYS A 175 -7.01 3.33 -15.74
N ALA A 176 -7.88 4.34 -15.60
CA ALA A 176 -7.69 5.63 -16.28
C ALA A 176 -6.42 6.38 -15.81
N GLU A 177 -5.96 6.11 -14.59
CA GLU A 177 -4.81 6.76 -13.96
C GLU A 177 -3.60 5.81 -13.82
N SER A 178 -3.74 4.53 -14.21
CA SER A 178 -2.70 3.50 -14.04
C SER A 178 -2.80 2.41 -15.11
N ARG A 179 -1.85 1.45 -15.09
CA ARG A 179 -1.91 0.25 -15.94
C ARG A 179 -2.91 -0.81 -15.45
N GLY A 180 -3.58 -0.58 -14.32
CA GLY A 180 -4.48 -1.52 -13.67
C GLY A 180 -3.80 -2.51 -12.72
N ASP A 181 -2.49 -2.46 -12.57
CA ASP A 181 -1.68 -3.30 -11.66
C ASP A 181 -2.21 -3.26 -10.22
N GLN A 182 -2.57 -2.07 -9.71
CA GLN A 182 -3.13 -1.95 -8.36
C GLN A 182 -4.51 -2.62 -8.21
N ILE A 183 -5.33 -2.60 -9.26
CA ILE A 183 -6.62 -3.30 -9.25
C ILE A 183 -6.41 -4.80 -9.17
N ASP A 184 -5.47 -5.33 -9.96
CA ASP A 184 -5.15 -6.75 -9.98
C ASP A 184 -4.56 -7.21 -8.63
N ASN A 185 -3.65 -6.43 -8.06
CA ASN A 185 -3.09 -6.68 -6.72
C ASN A 185 -4.21 -6.70 -5.65
N ALA A 186 -5.08 -5.67 -5.63
CA ALA A 186 -6.16 -5.56 -4.65
C ALA A 186 -7.13 -6.76 -4.73
N LYS A 187 -7.53 -7.16 -5.95
CA LYS A 187 -8.40 -8.33 -6.16
C LYS A 187 -7.74 -9.60 -5.65
N TYR A 188 -6.46 -9.82 -5.97
CA TYR A 188 -5.72 -11.00 -5.52
C TYR A 188 -5.71 -11.13 -3.98
N PHE A 189 -5.37 -10.04 -3.27
CA PHE A 189 -5.32 -10.06 -1.81
C PHE A 189 -6.71 -10.17 -1.18
N LYS A 190 -7.75 -9.59 -1.79
CA LYS A 190 -9.13 -9.76 -1.36
C LYS A 190 -9.62 -11.20 -1.51
N GLU A 191 -9.34 -11.85 -2.64
CA GLU A 191 -9.66 -13.27 -2.87
C GLU A 191 -8.98 -14.20 -1.85
N LYS A 192 -7.82 -13.80 -1.33
CA LYS A 192 -7.10 -14.51 -0.26
C LYS A 192 -7.59 -14.17 1.16
N GLY A 193 -8.57 -13.28 1.30
CA GLY A 193 -9.06 -12.84 2.60
C GLY A 193 -8.10 -11.94 3.38
N MET A 194 -7.08 -11.36 2.72
CA MET A 194 -6.00 -10.60 3.37
C MET A 194 -6.30 -9.11 3.50
N CYS A 195 -7.33 -8.60 2.85
CA CYS A 195 -7.72 -7.18 2.89
C CYS A 195 -9.18 -6.96 2.51
N GLU A 196 -9.68 -5.77 2.84
CA GLU A 196 -10.89 -5.22 2.22
C GLU A 196 -10.52 -4.32 1.05
N VAL A 197 -11.44 -4.16 0.08
CA VAL A 197 -11.21 -3.33 -1.11
C VAL A 197 -12.41 -2.42 -1.34
N LEU A 198 -12.14 -1.13 -1.54
CA LEU A 198 -13.09 -0.12 -1.98
C LEU A 198 -12.55 0.53 -3.26
N PHE A 199 -13.22 0.32 -4.39
CA PHE A 199 -12.80 0.94 -5.64
C PHE A 199 -13.04 2.44 -5.64
N GLN A 200 -12.14 3.21 -6.28
CA GLN A 200 -12.15 4.67 -6.24
C GLN A 200 -13.44 5.28 -6.80
N GLU A 201 -14.07 4.66 -7.79
CA GLU A 201 -15.36 5.08 -8.35
C GLU A 201 -16.51 5.06 -7.32
N ASN A 202 -16.39 4.23 -6.30
CA ASN A 202 -17.35 4.12 -5.20
C ASN A 202 -16.89 4.84 -3.93
N LEU A 203 -15.76 5.55 -3.98
CA LEU A 203 -15.16 6.20 -2.82
C LEU A 203 -15.93 7.47 -2.46
N ASN A 204 -16.67 7.40 -1.39
CA ASN A 204 -17.35 8.52 -0.72
C ASN A 204 -17.36 8.28 0.79
N CYS A 205 -17.87 9.24 1.55
CA CYS A 205 -17.87 9.17 3.02
C CYS A 205 -18.61 7.94 3.56
N GLU A 206 -19.80 7.66 3.04
CA GLU A 206 -20.65 6.56 3.50
C GLU A 206 -19.97 5.20 3.24
N ASN A 207 -19.51 4.97 2.02
CA ASN A 207 -18.84 3.73 1.64
C ASN A 207 -17.52 3.53 2.38
N LEU A 208 -16.76 4.61 2.63
CA LEU A 208 -15.52 4.54 3.43
C LEU A 208 -15.83 4.08 4.86
N ILE A 209 -16.82 4.70 5.51
CA ILE A 209 -17.23 4.33 6.88
C ILE A 209 -17.74 2.88 6.94
N LYS A 210 -18.55 2.46 5.96
CA LYS A 210 -19.06 1.10 5.84
C LYS A 210 -17.91 0.08 5.67
N SER A 211 -16.95 0.38 4.79
CA SER A 211 -15.79 -0.49 4.55
C SER A 211 -14.87 -0.59 5.77
N LEU A 212 -14.66 0.51 6.50
CA LEU A 212 -13.92 0.48 7.77
C LEU A 212 -14.63 -0.38 8.83
N LYS A 213 -15.96 -0.30 8.93
CA LYS A 213 -16.73 -1.16 9.84
C LYS A 213 -16.61 -2.63 9.46
N ASN A 214 -16.66 -2.97 8.17
CA ASN A 214 -16.45 -4.34 7.70
C ASN A 214 -15.04 -4.82 8.03
N LEU A 215 -14.01 -3.99 7.78
CA LEU A 215 -12.64 -4.31 8.14
C LEU A 215 -12.48 -4.57 9.66
N GLU A 216 -13.11 -3.76 10.49
CA GLU A 216 -13.10 -3.91 11.95
C GLU A 216 -13.71 -5.27 12.37
N ASN A 217 -14.85 -5.65 11.78
CA ASN A 217 -15.51 -6.93 12.07
C ASN A 217 -14.71 -8.14 11.61
N ASN A 218 -14.00 -8.02 10.48
CA ASN A 218 -13.22 -9.09 9.87
C ASN A 218 -11.74 -9.10 10.32
N SER A 219 -11.31 -8.13 11.10
CA SER A 219 -9.90 -7.98 11.49
C SER A 219 -9.33 -9.16 12.26
N LYS A 220 -10.17 -9.91 12.99
CA LYS A 220 -9.78 -11.14 13.70
C LYS A 220 -9.47 -12.32 12.76
N ILE A 221 -9.93 -12.27 11.53
CA ILE A 221 -9.72 -13.31 10.51
C ILE A 221 -8.46 -12.97 9.69
N ILE A 222 -8.12 -11.68 9.58
CA ILE A 222 -7.00 -11.18 8.79
C ILE A 222 -5.67 -11.26 9.58
N GLN A 223 -5.71 -11.35 10.89
CA GLN A 223 -4.55 -11.57 11.79
C GLN A 223 -4.20 -13.04 11.92
#